data_91f551bda9012ba6e81fb612a305ca53
#
_entry.id   91f551bda9012ba6e81fb612a305ca53
#
_cell.length_a   1.000
_cell.length_b   1.000
_cell.length_c   1.000
_cell.angle_alpha   90.00
_cell.angle_beta   90.00
_cell.angle_gamma   90.00
#
_symmetry.space_group_name_H-M   'P 1'
#
loop_
_entity.id
_entity.type
_entity.pdbx_description
1 polymer ?
#
loop_
_entity_poly.entity_id
_entity_poly.type
_entity_poly.pdbx_seq_one_letter_code
_entity_poly.pdbx_strand_id
1 'polypeptide(L)'
;MAALGPDLEGATVLDLFAGSGALGFEALSRGAERTVFVERARGALDAIRANAELLGAESEVEIRSGDAMEYVSRLSAGDFDLALADPPYGKGFAAVLIERFEATAFASQLWVEHRTTDPTPDLPGLRQRRYGDTIISIVEAKL
;
A
#
# COMPACT_ATOMS: atom_id res chain seq x y z
N MET A 1 0.74 9.93 -0.21
CA MET A 1 0.55 9.78 -1.66
C MET A 1 -0.59 10.67 -2.08
N ALA A 2 -0.27 11.69 -2.77
CA ALA A 2 -1.21 12.77 -3.04
C ALA A 2 -2.23 12.45 -4.13
N ALA A 3 -2.12 11.35 -4.85
CA ALA A 3 -2.94 11.17 -6.03
C ALA A 3 -3.33 9.72 -6.26
N LEU A 4 -4.15 9.20 -5.37
CA LEU A 4 -4.95 8.05 -5.77
C LEU A 4 -5.83 8.51 -6.92
N GLY A 5 -5.82 7.78 -8.03
CA GLY A 5 -6.63 8.13 -9.19
C GLY A 5 -8.11 8.19 -8.83
N PRO A 6 -8.93 8.85 -9.64
CA PRO A 6 -10.34 9.07 -9.33
C PRO A 6 -11.20 7.80 -9.37
N ASP A 7 -10.70 6.72 -9.95
CA ASP A 7 -11.53 5.53 -10.18
C ASP A 7 -10.99 4.31 -9.45
N LEU A 8 -11.41 4.15 -8.21
CA LEU A 8 -11.15 2.95 -7.41
C LEU A 8 -12.44 2.14 -7.18
N GLU A 9 -13.47 2.39 -7.98
CA GLU A 9 -14.78 1.76 -7.79
C GLU A 9 -14.68 0.24 -7.80
N GLY A 10 -15.13 -0.37 -6.71
CA GLY A 10 -15.13 -1.83 -6.55
C GLY A 10 -13.76 -2.44 -6.25
N ALA A 11 -12.71 -1.64 -6.10
CA ALA A 11 -11.35 -2.16 -5.90
C ALA A 11 -11.14 -2.72 -4.50
N THR A 12 -10.36 -3.79 -4.42
CA THR A 12 -9.80 -4.28 -3.15
C THR A 12 -8.40 -3.69 -2.98
N VAL A 13 -8.17 -3.05 -1.85
CA VAL A 13 -6.95 -2.27 -1.60
C VAL A 13 -6.19 -2.84 -0.40
N LEU A 14 -4.88 -2.95 -0.54
CA LEU A 14 -3.97 -3.32 0.53
C LEU A 14 -3.17 -2.09 0.93
N ASP A 15 -3.19 -1.73 2.22
CA ASP A 15 -2.43 -0.61 2.77
C ASP A 15 -1.36 -1.16 3.71
N LEU A 16 -0.14 -1.28 3.20
CA LEU A 16 1.01 -1.79 3.93
C LEU A 16 1.71 -0.66 4.68
N PHE A 17 2.16 -0.94 5.91
CA PHE A 17 2.71 0.09 6.80
C PHE A 17 1.70 1.21 7.00
N ALA A 18 0.48 0.85 7.35
CA ALA A 18 -0.69 1.71 7.20
C ALA A 18 -0.68 2.97 8.09
N GLY A 19 0.04 2.96 9.23
CA GLY A 19 0.01 4.07 10.17
C GLY A 19 -1.41 4.32 10.65
N SER A 20 -1.91 5.55 10.52
CA SER A 20 -3.27 5.90 10.89
C SER A 20 -4.33 5.41 9.89
N GLY A 21 -3.89 4.88 8.74
CA GLY A 21 -4.78 4.39 7.71
C GLY A 21 -5.26 5.44 6.72
N ALA A 22 -4.66 6.62 6.70
CA ALA A 22 -5.12 7.73 5.86
C ALA A 22 -5.28 7.34 4.39
N LEU A 23 -4.30 6.62 3.83
CA LEU A 23 -4.35 6.22 2.42
C LEU A 23 -5.46 5.22 2.14
N GLY A 24 -5.59 4.20 2.98
CA GLY A 24 -6.63 3.19 2.82
C GLY A 24 -8.03 3.76 2.98
N PHE A 25 -8.23 4.70 3.91
CA PHE A 25 -9.51 5.38 4.07
C PHE A 25 -9.79 6.31 2.88
N GLU A 26 -8.78 6.97 2.33
CA GLU A 26 -8.96 7.74 1.11
C GLU A 26 -9.40 6.84 -0.05
N ALA A 27 -8.80 5.66 -0.16
CA ALA A 27 -9.20 4.69 -1.19
C ALA A 27 -10.67 4.30 -1.05
N LEU A 28 -11.15 4.07 0.18
CA LEU A 28 -12.57 3.80 0.43
C LEU A 28 -13.45 4.96 0.01
N SER A 29 -13.03 6.19 0.30
CA SER A 29 -13.79 7.38 -0.10
C SER A 29 -13.87 7.57 -1.61
N ARG A 30 -12.96 6.93 -2.35
CA ARG A 30 -12.91 6.98 -3.82
C ARG A 30 -13.56 5.75 -4.47
N GLY A 31 -14.28 4.95 -3.71
CA GLY A 31 -15.07 3.85 -4.24
C GLY A 31 -14.51 2.45 -4.02
N ALA A 32 -13.37 2.31 -3.36
CA ALA A 32 -12.85 0.98 -3.05
C ALA A 32 -13.88 0.18 -2.25
N GLU A 33 -14.03 -1.08 -2.58
CA GLU A 33 -15.00 -1.96 -1.93
C GLU A 33 -14.52 -2.39 -0.55
N ARG A 34 -13.20 -2.58 -0.43
CA ARG A 34 -12.59 -3.12 0.78
C ARG A 34 -11.14 -2.66 0.88
N THR A 35 -10.70 -2.37 2.09
CA THR A 35 -9.29 -2.10 2.38
C THR A 35 -8.80 -3.00 3.50
N VAL A 36 -7.66 -3.64 3.26
CA VAL A 36 -6.91 -4.39 4.27
C VAL A 36 -5.76 -3.51 4.74
N PHE A 37 -5.74 -3.20 6.03
CA PHE A 37 -4.66 -2.44 6.66
C PHE A 37 -3.70 -3.41 7.36
N VAL A 38 -2.42 -3.30 7.06
CA VAL A 38 -1.38 -4.07 7.75
C VAL A 38 -0.50 -3.10 8.52
N GLU A 39 -0.47 -3.26 9.83
CA GLU A 39 0.23 -2.37 10.75
C GLU A 39 0.59 -3.15 12.02
N ARG A 40 1.73 -2.85 12.63
CA ARG A 40 2.13 -3.52 13.87
C ARG A 40 2.17 -2.61 15.08
N ALA A 41 2.24 -1.29 14.90
CA ALA A 41 2.28 -0.34 16.00
C ALA A 41 0.89 -0.23 16.65
N ARG A 42 0.82 -0.49 17.94
CA ARG A 42 -0.46 -0.52 18.67
C ARG A 42 -1.22 0.80 18.59
N GLY A 43 -0.53 1.92 18.75
CA GLY A 43 -1.17 3.23 18.66
C GLY A 43 -1.77 3.49 17.28
N ALA A 44 -1.06 3.06 16.22
CA ALA A 44 -1.56 3.17 14.86
C ALA A 44 -2.77 2.25 14.62
N LEU A 45 -2.73 1.02 15.12
CA LEU A 45 -3.87 0.10 15.04
C LEU A 45 -5.10 0.66 15.74
N ASP A 46 -4.93 1.27 16.90
CA ASP A 46 -6.03 1.91 17.62
C ASP A 46 -6.60 3.08 16.82
N ALA A 47 -5.73 3.86 16.16
CA ALA A 47 -6.16 4.96 15.31
C ALA A 47 -6.96 4.46 14.10
N ILE A 48 -6.54 3.37 13.47
CA ILE A 48 -7.27 2.79 12.34
C ILE A 48 -8.66 2.35 12.78
N ARG A 49 -8.77 1.66 13.92
CA ARG A 49 -10.06 1.23 14.45
C ARG A 49 -10.97 2.40 14.75
N ALA A 50 -10.44 3.43 15.40
CA ALA A 50 -11.20 4.62 15.73
C ALA A 50 -11.70 5.35 14.47
N ASN A 51 -10.82 5.46 13.46
CA ASN A 51 -11.19 6.10 12.20
C ASN A 51 -12.24 5.30 11.43
N ALA A 52 -12.15 3.97 11.43
CA ALA A 52 -13.14 3.11 10.80
C ALA A 52 -14.53 3.31 11.45
N GLU A 53 -14.56 3.35 12.78
CA GLU A 53 -15.80 3.59 13.51
C GLU A 53 -16.36 4.98 13.24
N LEU A 54 -15.52 6.01 13.30
CA LEU A 54 -15.92 7.39 13.05
C LEU A 54 -16.51 7.58 11.65
N LEU A 55 -15.96 6.88 10.66
CA LEU A 55 -16.39 6.98 9.26
C LEU A 55 -17.53 6.00 8.93
N GLY A 56 -17.93 5.14 9.87
CA GLY A 56 -18.94 4.13 9.61
C GLY A 56 -18.48 3.07 8.59
N ALA A 57 -17.18 2.81 8.52
CA ALA A 57 -16.56 1.96 7.49
C ALA A 57 -16.13 0.58 8.02
N GLU A 58 -16.57 0.17 9.20
CA GLU A 58 -16.09 -1.06 9.84
C GLU A 58 -16.32 -2.31 8.97
N SER A 59 -17.41 -2.36 8.23
CA SER A 59 -17.71 -3.50 7.36
C SER A 59 -16.83 -3.58 6.11
N GLU A 60 -16.15 -2.49 5.75
CA GLU A 60 -15.31 -2.39 4.55
C GLU A 60 -13.84 -2.47 4.87
N VAL A 61 -13.49 -2.66 6.13
CA VAL A 61 -12.13 -2.63 6.64
C VAL A 61 -11.77 -3.97 7.26
N GLU A 62 -10.58 -4.46 6.90
CA GLU A 62 -9.94 -5.56 7.60
C GLU A 62 -8.61 -5.06 8.15
N ILE A 63 -8.34 -5.33 9.42
CA ILE A 63 -7.11 -4.91 10.09
C ILE A 63 -6.28 -6.14 10.41
N ARG A 64 -5.05 -6.17 9.90
CA ARG A 64 -4.07 -7.22 10.19
C ARG A 64 -2.95 -6.64 11.01
N SER A 65 -2.85 -7.09 12.26
CA SER A 65 -1.75 -6.72 13.15
C SER A 65 -0.55 -7.60 12.83
N GLY A 66 0.57 -6.98 12.48
CA GLY A 66 1.79 -7.73 12.21
C GLY A 66 2.76 -7.01 11.30
N ASP A 67 3.80 -7.73 10.93
CA ASP A 67 4.86 -7.24 10.04
C ASP A 67 4.36 -7.23 8.59
N ALA A 68 4.43 -6.06 7.97
CA ALA A 68 3.98 -5.88 6.58
C ALA A 68 4.80 -6.73 5.60
N MET A 69 6.10 -6.85 5.79
CA MET A 69 6.96 -7.63 4.89
C MET A 69 6.64 -9.13 4.98
N GLU A 70 6.38 -9.62 6.18
CA GLU A 70 5.95 -11.00 6.37
C GLU A 70 4.58 -11.25 5.73
N TYR A 71 3.65 -10.32 5.90
CA TYR A 71 2.34 -10.42 5.27
C TYR A 71 2.47 -10.55 3.75
N VAL A 72 3.26 -9.67 3.13
CA VAL A 72 3.49 -9.70 1.67
C VAL A 72 4.10 -11.02 1.22
N SER A 73 4.98 -11.63 2.01
CA SER A 73 5.62 -12.89 1.64
C SER A 73 4.63 -14.05 1.48
N ARG A 74 3.43 -13.92 2.01
CA ARG A 74 2.37 -14.94 1.97
C ARG A 74 1.32 -14.69 0.90
N LEU A 75 1.40 -13.56 0.19
CA LEU A 75 0.42 -13.21 -0.83
C LEU A 75 0.61 -14.02 -2.10
N SER A 76 -0.49 -14.22 -2.79
CA SER A 76 -0.54 -14.86 -4.10
C SER A 76 -0.82 -13.83 -5.20
N ALA A 77 -0.54 -14.20 -6.44
CA ALA A 77 -0.82 -13.34 -7.59
C ALA A 77 -2.30 -12.97 -7.63
N GLY A 78 -2.58 -11.70 -7.84
CA GLY A 78 -3.95 -11.21 -8.02
C GLY A 78 -4.78 -11.06 -6.75
N ASP A 79 -4.17 -11.15 -5.57
CA ASP A 79 -4.93 -11.06 -4.30
C ASP A 79 -5.60 -9.70 -4.11
N PHE A 80 -5.05 -8.64 -4.68
CA PHE A 80 -5.56 -7.26 -4.55
C PHE A 80 -5.61 -6.57 -5.91
N ASP A 81 -6.37 -5.50 -5.99
CA ASP A 81 -6.37 -4.61 -7.15
C ASP A 81 -5.29 -3.54 -7.02
N LEU A 82 -5.12 -2.98 -5.83
CA LEU A 82 -4.13 -1.94 -5.55
C LEU A 82 -3.44 -2.21 -4.23
N ALA A 83 -2.12 -2.15 -4.22
CA ALA A 83 -1.33 -2.18 -2.99
C ALA A 83 -0.60 -0.85 -2.83
N LEU A 84 -0.71 -0.28 -1.64
CA LEU A 84 -0.07 0.97 -1.25
C LEU A 84 0.92 0.67 -0.14
N ALA A 85 2.08 1.30 -0.16
CA ALA A 85 3.08 1.11 0.88
C ALA A 85 3.84 2.40 1.16
N ASP A 86 3.95 2.73 2.44
CA ASP A 86 4.77 3.84 2.92
C ASP A 86 5.73 3.29 4.01
N PRO A 87 6.72 2.48 3.60
CA PRO A 87 7.63 1.85 4.54
C PRO A 87 8.59 2.85 5.18
N PRO A 88 9.18 2.51 6.34
CA PRO A 88 10.24 3.32 6.92
C PRO A 88 11.39 3.52 5.93
N TYR A 89 11.92 4.74 5.89
CA TYR A 89 13.02 5.08 5.00
C TYR A 89 14.35 4.48 5.47
N GLY A 90 15.26 4.25 4.53
CA GLY A 90 16.63 3.84 4.83
C GLY A 90 16.81 2.38 5.23
N LYS A 91 15.77 1.55 5.11
CA LYS A 91 15.83 0.12 5.49
C LYS A 91 15.74 -0.82 4.30
N GLY A 92 15.72 -0.30 3.08
CA GLY A 92 15.66 -1.11 1.88
C GLY A 92 14.31 -1.76 1.57
N PHE A 93 13.27 -1.42 2.28
CA PHE A 93 11.95 -2.05 2.10
C PHE A 93 11.34 -1.77 0.73
N ALA A 94 11.55 -0.56 0.19
CA ALA A 94 11.00 -0.22 -1.12
C ALA A 94 11.51 -1.17 -2.21
N ALA A 95 12.83 -1.41 -2.23
CA ALA A 95 13.44 -2.33 -3.20
C ALA A 95 12.90 -3.76 -3.04
N VAL A 96 12.80 -4.24 -1.80
CA VAL A 96 12.31 -5.60 -1.52
C VAL A 96 10.85 -5.77 -1.96
N LEU A 97 10.00 -4.77 -1.69
CA LEU A 97 8.60 -4.80 -2.11
C LEU A 97 8.46 -4.87 -3.62
N ILE A 98 9.22 -4.04 -4.33
CA ILE A 98 9.19 -4.01 -5.79
C ILE A 98 9.69 -5.34 -6.37
N GLU A 99 10.78 -5.88 -5.84
CA GLU A 99 11.30 -7.18 -6.27
C GLU A 99 10.31 -8.31 -6.00
N ARG A 100 9.67 -8.29 -4.84
CA ARG A 100 8.64 -9.28 -4.50
C ARG A 100 7.45 -9.19 -5.45
N PHE A 101 7.04 -7.98 -5.79
CA PHE A 101 5.93 -7.76 -6.74
C PHE A 101 6.30 -8.29 -8.13
N GLU A 102 7.54 -8.12 -8.56
CA GLU A 102 8.01 -8.67 -9.84
C GLU A 102 7.96 -10.20 -9.85
N ALA A 103 8.30 -10.83 -8.73
CA ALA A 103 8.27 -12.29 -8.61
C ALA A 103 6.83 -12.81 -8.48
N THR A 104 5.99 -12.11 -7.74
CA THR A 104 4.59 -12.48 -7.49
C THR A 104 3.74 -11.22 -7.50
N ALA A 105 3.02 -10.98 -8.59
CA ALA A 105 2.19 -9.79 -8.76
C ALA A 105 0.93 -9.89 -7.88
N PHE A 106 1.08 -9.59 -6.59
CA PHE A 106 0.02 -9.71 -5.60
C PHE A 106 -1.07 -8.64 -5.70
N ALA A 107 -0.92 -7.68 -6.61
CA ALA A 107 -1.93 -6.68 -6.91
C ALA A 107 -1.81 -6.31 -8.40
N SER A 108 -2.79 -5.61 -8.94
CA SER A 108 -2.69 -5.08 -10.30
C SER A 108 -1.66 -3.96 -10.38
N GLN A 109 -1.58 -3.14 -9.33
CA GLN A 109 -0.55 -2.11 -9.19
C GLN A 109 -0.02 -2.09 -7.77
N LEU A 110 1.28 -1.76 -7.64
CA LEU A 110 1.92 -1.46 -6.36
C LEU A 110 2.45 -0.03 -6.40
N TRP A 111 2.07 0.78 -5.42
CA TRP A 111 2.56 2.15 -5.24
C TRP A 111 3.36 2.21 -3.96
N VAL A 112 4.65 2.52 -4.07
CA VAL A 112 5.56 2.60 -2.92
C VAL A 112 6.09 4.01 -2.78
N GLU A 113 5.88 4.61 -1.62
CA GLU A 113 6.48 5.89 -1.27
C GLU A 113 7.84 5.65 -0.61
N HIS A 114 8.86 6.38 -1.06
CA HIS A 114 10.21 6.26 -0.52
C HIS A 114 10.98 7.57 -0.74
N ARG A 115 12.16 7.66 -0.14
CA ARG A 115 13.04 8.81 -0.34
C ARG A 115 13.85 8.67 -1.62
N THR A 116 14.35 9.80 -2.13
CA THR A 116 15.26 9.83 -3.29
C THR A 116 16.54 9.05 -3.02
N THR A 117 16.92 8.90 -1.75
CA THR A 117 18.12 8.16 -1.33
C THR A 117 17.88 6.66 -1.14
N ASP A 118 16.64 6.20 -1.14
CA ASP A 118 16.34 4.77 -1.07
C ASP A 118 16.54 4.12 -2.44
N PRO A 119 17.33 3.06 -2.54
CA PRO A 119 17.53 2.40 -3.81
C PRO A 119 16.28 1.67 -4.29
N THR A 120 16.08 1.65 -5.60
CA THR A 120 15.02 0.87 -6.24
C THR A 120 15.64 0.05 -7.37
N PRO A 121 15.07 -1.12 -7.71
CA PRO A 121 15.58 -1.91 -8.82
C PRO A 121 15.37 -1.17 -10.15
N ASP A 122 16.31 -1.38 -11.07
CA ASP A 122 16.22 -0.85 -12.43
C ASP A 122 15.35 -1.79 -13.26
N LEU A 123 14.06 -1.48 -13.35
CA LEU A 123 13.09 -2.31 -14.03
C LEU A 123 12.46 -1.57 -15.21
N PRO A 124 12.35 -2.21 -16.38
CA PRO A 124 11.55 -1.67 -17.47
C PRO A 124 10.08 -1.52 -16.99
N GLY A 125 9.50 -0.39 -17.19
CA GLY A 125 8.11 -0.15 -16.79
C GLY A 125 7.93 0.36 -15.37
N LEU A 126 8.98 0.48 -14.58
CA LEU A 126 8.92 1.17 -13.30
C LEU A 126 8.69 2.65 -13.57
N ARG A 127 7.58 3.18 -13.08
CA ARG A 127 7.26 4.61 -13.19
C ARG A 127 7.55 5.28 -11.85
N GLN A 128 8.12 6.47 -11.90
CA GLN A 128 8.44 7.22 -10.69
C GLN A 128 7.94 8.65 -10.81
N ARG A 129 7.33 9.14 -9.75
CA ARG A 129 6.91 10.54 -9.60
C ARG A 129 7.63 11.15 -8.42
N ARG A 130 8.28 12.26 -8.63
CA ARG A 130 9.06 12.93 -7.60
C ARG A 130 8.32 14.14 -7.03
N TYR A 131 8.31 14.22 -5.70
CA TYR A 131 7.73 15.33 -4.93
C TYR A 131 8.78 15.75 -3.88
N GLY A 132 9.65 16.73 -4.22
CA GLY A 132 10.75 17.10 -3.34
C GLY A 132 11.71 15.93 -3.12
N ASP A 133 11.91 15.53 -1.88
CA ASP A 133 12.75 14.39 -1.49
C ASP A 133 12.00 13.05 -1.49
N THR A 134 10.72 13.07 -1.82
CA THR A 134 9.87 11.88 -1.83
C THR A 134 9.62 11.42 -3.26
N ILE A 135 9.69 10.12 -3.47
CA ILE A 135 9.35 9.48 -4.74
C ILE A 135 8.20 8.51 -4.51
N ILE A 136 7.27 8.46 -5.44
CA ILE A 136 6.30 7.38 -5.53
C ILE A 136 6.70 6.52 -6.71
N SER A 137 7.07 5.27 -6.43
CA SER A 137 7.35 4.27 -7.47
C SER A 137 6.10 3.45 -7.72
N ILE A 138 5.73 3.29 -8.99
CA ILE A 138 4.53 2.58 -9.41
C ILE A 138 4.93 1.43 -10.30
N VAL A 139 4.51 0.23 -9.92
CA VAL A 139 4.74 -1.00 -10.67
C VAL A 139 3.40 -1.60 -11.05
N GLU A 140 3.27 -1.99 -12.30
CA GLU A 140 2.06 -2.68 -12.79
C GLU A 140 2.35 -4.16 -13.00
N ALA A 141 1.34 -5.00 -12.73
CA ALA A 141 1.43 -6.41 -13.03
C ALA A 141 1.56 -6.62 -14.53
N LYS A 142 2.43 -7.54 -14.93
CA LYS A 142 2.55 -7.95 -16.33
C LYS A 142 1.42 -8.91 -16.66
N LEU A 143 0.79 -8.68 -17.78
CA LEU A 143 -0.26 -9.54 -18.30
C LEU A 143 0.32 -10.75 -19.05
#